data_035ab990e8eabd11daac6ac84b1a7aeb
#
_entry.id   035ab990e8eabd11daac6ac84b1a7aeb
#
_cell.length_a   1.000
_cell.length_b   1.000
_cell.length_c   1.000
_cell.angle_alpha   90.00
_cell.angle_beta   90.00
_cell.angle_gamma   90.00
#
_symmetry.space_group_name_H-M   'P 1'
#
loop_
_entity.id
_entity.type
_entity.pdbx_description
1 polymer ?
#
loop_
_entity_poly.entity_id
_entity_poly.type
_entity_poly.pdbx_seq_one_letter_code
_entity_poly.pdbx_strand_id
1 'polypeptide(L)'
;MYSGTDNRLDMTFDTFKKIVDDTGSEIFELQLEGGEPLIFPKIYLFIEYAIATGRCAKVIVLTNGIELEKNLRRLVQIHQWYGTEFHIKVSVNYHLLKVHDNHLKTLADLVFATELLPKFNIELNTRKRHNDQWIDAEIDAFGLSEINHSFELQSYGRMTGSNYDGVKIVQNIDSWEIYAVDGKCFGIDLVARSEYEKKLAEEANNEHD
;
A
#
# COMPACT_ATOMS: atom_id res chain seq x y z
N MET A 1 -1.77 2.02 -6.13
CA MET A 1 -1.97 0.88 -7.04
C MET A 1 -3.46 0.72 -7.26
N TYR A 2 -3.96 0.86 -8.48
CA TYR A 2 -5.37 0.62 -8.78
C TYR A 2 -5.54 -0.85 -9.15
N SER A 3 -5.77 -1.71 -8.21
CA SER A 3 -6.28 -3.06 -8.44
C SER A 3 -7.81 -3.09 -8.33
N GLY A 4 -8.50 -2.00 -8.71
CA GLY A 4 -9.93 -1.91 -8.51
C GLY A 4 -10.72 -2.59 -9.61
N THR A 5 -11.47 -3.60 -9.30
CA THR A 5 -12.80 -3.83 -9.87
C THR A 5 -13.72 -2.74 -9.32
N ASP A 6 -14.78 -2.37 -10.02
CA ASP A 6 -15.76 -1.39 -9.52
C ASP A 6 -16.45 -1.85 -8.23
N ASN A 7 -16.28 -3.13 -7.86
CA ASN A 7 -16.75 -3.73 -6.63
C ASN A 7 -15.65 -3.76 -5.59
N ARG A 8 -15.91 -3.08 -4.52
CA ARG A 8 -15.04 -3.00 -3.37
C ARG A 8 -15.34 -4.14 -2.42
N LEU A 9 -14.39 -5.07 -2.31
CA LEU A 9 -14.38 -6.06 -1.24
C LEU A 9 -13.47 -5.55 -0.13
N ASP A 10 -14.02 -5.39 1.05
CA ASP A 10 -13.27 -4.96 2.23
C ASP A 10 -13.10 -6.15 3.20
N MET A 11 -11.90 -6.33 3.73
CA MET A 11 -11.65 -7.30 4.79
C MET A 11 -12.47 -6.95 6.03
N THR A 12 -13.11 -7.93 6.65
CA THR A 12 -13.81 -7.73 7.92
C THR A 12 -12.82 -7.59 9.07
N PHE A 13 -13.24 -6.92 10.14
CA PHE A 13 -12.39 -6.83 11.33
C PHE A 13 -12.14 -8.19 11.98
N ASP A 14 -13.13 -9.08 11.98
CA ASP A 14 -13.00 -10.43 12.55
C ASP A 14 -12.02 -11.28 11.74
N THR A 15 -12.03 -11.17 10.41
CA THR A 15 -11.04 -11.82 9.54
C THR A 15 -9.64 -11.29 9.83
N PHE A 16 -9.47 -9.96 9.88
CA PHE A 16 -8.18 -9.35 10.21
C PHE A 16 -7.68 -9.76 11.59
N LYS A 17 -8.56 -9.70 12.58
CA LYS A 17 -8.26 -10.12 13.96
C LYS A 17 -7.75 -11.55 14.00
N LYS A 18 -8.44 -12.47 13.32
CA LYS A 18 -8.03 -13.87 13.24
C LYS A 18 -6.63 -14.01 12.64
N ILE A 19 -6.34 -13.33 11.52
CA ILE A 19 -5.00 -13.37 10.91
C ILE A 19 -3.93 -12.94 11.92
N VAL A 20 -4.15 -11.81 12.60
CA VAL A 20 -3.20 -11.27 13.57
C VAL A 20 -3.05 -12.22 14.78
N ASP A 21 -4.12 -12.81 15.26
CA ASP A 21 -4.09 -13.74 16.40
C ASP A 21 -3.35 -15.05 16.03
N ASP A 22 -3.54 -15.54 14.79
CA ASP A 22 -2.92 -16.76 14.27
C ASP A 22 -1.40 -16.66 14.12
N THR A 23 -0.80 -15.43 14.12
CA THR A 23 0.67 -15.26 14.18
C THR A 23 1.26 -15.73 15.51
N GLY A 24 0.44 -16.10 16.49
CA GLY A 24 0.87 -16.64 17.79
C GLY A 24 1.67 -15.61 18.60
N SER A 25 2.89 -15.97 19.00
CA SER A 25 3.79 -15.12 19.80
C SER A 25 4.86 -14.39 18.95
N GLU A 26 4.87 -14.56 17.65
CA GLU A 26 5.89 -13.98 16.78
C GLU A 26 5.75 -12.47 16.65
N ILE A 27 6.91 -11.80 16.55
CA ILE A 27 6.96 -10.37 16.18
C ILE A 27 6.74 -10.28 14.68
N PHE A 28 5.90 -9.36 14.26
CA PHE A 28 5.55 -9.19 12.85
C PHE A 28 5.58 -7.71 12.41
N GLU A 29 5.67 -7.51 11.11
CA GLU A 29 5.41 -6.24 10.45
C GLU A 29 4.05 -6.32 9.75
N LEU A 30 3.22 -5.30 9.92
CA LEU A 30 1.92 -5.21 9.27
C LEU A 30 2.02 -4.38 7.99
N GLN A 31 1.78 -4.98 6.82
CA GLN A 31 1.65 -4.24 5.58
C GLN A 31 0.18 -4.15 5.15
N LEU A 32 -0.32 -2.94 5.03
CA LEU A 32 -1.67 -2.63 4.57
C LEU A 32 -1.62 -2.16 3.12
N GLU A 33 -2.24 -2.92 2.25
CA GLU A 33 -2.34 -2.64 0.82
C GLU A 33 -3.72 -3.00 0.29
N GLY A 34 -4.01 -2.68 -0.94
CA GLY A 34 -5.27 -3.00 -1.58
C GLY A 34 -5.59 -2.01 -2.67
N GLY A 35 -6.84 -1.57 -2.79
CA GLY A 35 -7.21 -0.49 -3.70
C GLY A 35 -6.60 0.83 -3.25
N GLU A 36 -7.07 1.38 -2.15
CA GLU A 36 -6.49 2.52 -1.45
C GLU A 36 -6.80 2.38 0.06
N PRO A 37 -5.82 2.01 0.89
CA PRO A 37 -6.05 1.75 2.30
C PRO A 37 -6.58 2.96 3.07
N LEU A 38 -6.14 4.18 2.71
CA LEU A 38 -6.49 5.40 3.46
C LEU A 38 -7.93 5.86 3.25
N ILE A 39 -8.69 5.27 2.31
CA ILE A 39 -10.15 5.47 2.22
C ILE A 39 -10.95 4.39 2.94
N PHE A 40 -10.28 3.35 3.46
CA PHE A 40 -10.97 2.29 4.19
C PHE A 40 -11.39 2.77 5.59
N PRO A 41 -12.69 2.80 5.92
CA PRO A 41 -13.15 3.44 7.15
C PRO A 41 -12.61 2.80 8.44
N LYS A 42 -12.21 1.53 8.38
CA LYS A 42 -11.73 0.76 9.53
C LYS A 42 -10.20 0.66 9.60
N ILE A 43 -9.45 1.37 8.74
CA ILE A 43 -7.99 1.25 8.68
C ILE A 43 -7.32 1.48 10.05
N TYR A 44 -7.77 2.49 10.79
CA TYR A 44 -7.21 2.79 12.10
C TYR A 44 -7.51 1.72 13.14
N LEU A 45 -8.70 1.11 13.08
CA LEU A 45 -9.05 -0.01 13.95
C LEU A 45 -8.10 -1.20 13.72
N PHE A 46 -7.76 -1.48 12.47
CA PHE A 46 -6.81 -2.54 12.11
C PHE A 46 -5.41 -2.23 12.64
N ILE A 47 -4.92 -1.02 12.41
CA ILE A 47 -3.61 -0.56 12.88
C ILE A 47 -3.53 -0.63 14.41
N GLU A 48 -4.48 -0.03 15.10
CA GLU A 48 -4.50 0.02 16.58
C GLU A 48 -4.62 -1.38 17.18
N TYR A 49 -5.41 -2.28 16.59
CA TYR A 49 -5.50 -3.67 17.04
C TYR A 49 -4.16 -4.39 16.91
N ALA A 50 -3.52 -4.32 15.75
CA ALA A 50 -2.23 -4.97 15.53
C ALA A 50 -1.18 -4.47 16.53
N ILE A 51 -1.08 -3.16 16.72
CA ILE A 51 -0.14 -2.54 17.65
C ILE A 51 -0.46 -2.95 19.11
N ALA A 52 -1.73 -3.00 19.50
CA ALA A 52 -2.16 -3.36 20.84
C ALA A 52 -1.78 -4.80 21.24
N THR A 53 -1.45 -5.68 20.28
CA THR A 53 -0.89 -7.00 20.59
C THR A 53 0.50 -6.96 21.23
N GLY A 54 1.19 -5.82 21.14
CA GLY A 54 2.59 -5.67 21.57
C GLY A 54 3.61 -6.36 20.68
N ARG A 55 3.19 -6.98 19.55
CA ARG A 55 4.02 -7.77 18.64
C ARG A 55 4.23 -7.10 17.27
N CYS A 56 3.45 -6.09 16.94
CA CYS A 56 3.59 -5.35 15.69
C CYS A 56 4.77 -4.38 15.80
N ALA A 57 5.91 -4.75 15.20
CA ALA A 57 7.12 -3.94 15.23
C ALA A 57 7.03 -2.73 14.29
N LYS A 58 6.33 -2.89 13.17
CA LYS A 58 6.24 -1.87 12.13
C LYS A 58 4.89 -1.92 11.41
N VAL A 59 4.36 -0.75 11.06
CA VAL A 59 3.21 -0.61 10.19
C VAL A 59 3.65 -0.01 8.86
N ILE A 60 3.33 -0.69 7.77
CA ILE A 60 3.61 -0.25 6.40
C ILE A 60 2.29 0.02 5.70
N VAL A 61 2.10 1.22 5.17
CA VAL A 61 0.90 1.59 4.41
C VAL A 61 1.28 1.88 2.97
N LEU A 62 0.76 1.07 2.02
CA LEU A 62 0.92 1.30 0.59
C LEU A 62 -0.26 2.11 0.08
N THR A 63 -0.03 3.36 -0.29
CA THR A 63 -1.08 4.30 -0.70
C THR A 63 -0.76 4.98 -2.03
N ASN A 64 -1.78 5.49 -2.72
CA ASN A 64 -1.59 6.41 -3.84
C ASN A 64 -1.28 7.85 -3.38
N GLY A 65 -1.33 8.12 -2.08
CA GLY A 65 -1.01 9.41 -1.47
C GLY A 65 -2.08 10.50 -1.55
N ILE A 66 -3.18 10.30 -2.30
CA ILE A 66 -4.22 11.32 -2.49
C ILE A 66 -4.89 11.68 -1.16
N GLU A 67 -5.17 10.68 -0.35
CA GLU A 67 -5.81 10.87 0.96
C GLU A 67 -4.80 11.04 2.12
N LEU A 68 -3.49 11.02 1.82
CA LEU A 68 -2.46 11.04 2.87
C LEU A 68 -2.50 12.33 3.69
N GLU A 69 -2.68 13.50 3.06
CA GLU A 69 -2.77 14.78 3.76
C GLU A 69 -3.85 14.77 4.85
N LYS A 70 -5.04 14.27 4.52
CA LYS A 70 -6.17 14.19 5.47
C LYS A 70 -5.91 13.19 6.61
N ASN A 71 -5.15 12.14 6.32
CA ASN A 71 -4.92 11.04 7.25
C ASN A 71 -3.62 11.18 8.07
N LEU A 72 -2.66 12.01 7.63
CA LEU A 72 -1.32 12.11 8.21
C LEU A 72 -1.37 12.40 9.71
N ARG A 73 -2.19 13.37 10.11
CA ARG A 73 -2.32 13.74 11.54
C ARG A 73 -2.68 12.55 12.43
N ARG A 74 -3.60 11.68 11.95
CA ARG A 74 -4.02 10.50 12.71
C ARG A 74 -2.95 9.43 12.75
N LEU A 75 -2.27 9.17 11.62
CA LEU A 75 -1.15 8.25 11.56
C LEU A 75 -0.01 8.66 12.50
N VAL A 76 0.39 9.93 12.46
CA VAL A 76 1.40 10.50 13.37
C VAL A 76 0.96 10.40 14.84
N GLN A 77 -0.29 10.66 15.13
CA GLN A 77 -0.82 10.53 16.50
C GLN A 77 -0.72 9.11 17.04
N ILE A 78 -1.08 8.10 16.23
CA ILE A 78 -0.96 6.68 16.60
C ILE A 78 0.52 6.33 16.80
N HIS A 79 1.39 6.72 15.86
CA HIS A 79 2.83 6.54 15.99
C HIS A 79 3.37 7.10 17.32
N GLN A 80 3.02 8.33 17.65
CA GLN A 80 3.46 8.99 18.91
C GLN A 80 2.92 8.33 20.18
N TRP A 81 1.69 7.82 20.14
CA TRP A 81 1.09 7.16 21.31
C TRP A 81 1.69 5.80 21.61
N TYR A 82 2.01 5.04 20.57
CA TYR A 82 2.47 3.66 20.72
C TYR A 82 3.97 3.47 20.50
N GLY A 83 4.66 4.44 19.90
CA GLY A 83 6.07 4.33 19.55
C GLY A 83 6.39 3.32 18.46
N THR A 84 5.38 2.79 17.79
CA THR A 84 5.53 1.81 16.70
C THR A 84 6.09 2.50 15.44
N GLU A 85 7.00 1.84 14.75
CA GLU A 85 7.56 2.34 13.50
C GLU A 85 6.51 2.38 12.39
N PHE A 86 6.50 3.48 11.60
CA PHE A 86 5.61 3.66 10.44
C PHE A 86 6.40 3.90 9.16
N HIS A 87 6.06 3.19 8.11
CA HIS A 87 6.52 3.40 6.75
C HIS A 87 5.34 3.64 5.83
N ILE A 88 5.24 4.84 5.32
CA ILE A 88 4.21 5.21 4.34
C ILE A 88 4.84 5.14 2.95
N LYS A 89 4.48 4.14 2.17
CA LYS A 89 4.99 3.93 0.81
C LYS A 89 4.00 4.48 -0.20
N VAL A 90 4.33 5.63 -0.77
CA VAL A 90 3.45 6.34 -1.71
C VAL A 90 3.75 5.91 -3.13
N SER A 91 2.77 5.37 -3.82
CA SER A 91 2.89 5.00 -5.23
C SER A 91 2.82 6.26 -6.11
N VAL A 92 3.86 6.49 -6.92
CA VAL A 92 3.89 7.55 -7.92
C VAL A 92 3.92 6.91 -9.32
N ASN A 93 3.08 7.39 -10.22
CA ASN A 93 3.03 6.94 -11.60
C ASN A 93 2.43 8.02 -12.52
N TYR A 94 2.59 7.81 -13.84
CA TYR A 94 2.08 8.70 -14.87
C TYR A 94 0.61 9.12 -14.67
N HIS A 95 -0.27 8.18 -14.34
CA HIS A 95 -1.71 8.47 -14.23
C HIS A 95 -2.01 9.41 -13.06
N LEU A 96 -1.37 9.20 -11.93
CA LEU A 96 -1.52 10.06 -10.74
C LEU A 96 -1.02 11.47 -11.03
N LEU A 97 0.17 11.61 -11.61
CA LEU A 97 0.76 12.91 -11.92
C LEU A 97 -0.02 13.68 -12.98
N LYS A 98 -0.65 12.98 -13.93
CA LYS A 98 -1.48 13.60 -14.95
C LYS A 98 -2.82 14.11 -14.45
N VAL A 99 -3.38 13.48 -13.42
CA VAL A 99 -4.72 13.82 -12.88
C VAL A 99 -4.62 14.79 -11.71
N HIS A 100 -3.50 14.80 -10.99
CA HIS A 100 -3.28 15.58 -9.78
C HIS A 100 -2.03 16.44 -9.89
N ASP A 101 -2.15 17.62 -10.49
CA ASP A 101 -1.04 18.53 -10.82
C ASP A 101 -0.16 18.92 -9.60
N ASN A 102 -0.74 18.96 -8.39
CA ASN A 102 -0.02 19.33 -7.17
C ASN A 102 0.44 18.12 -6.34
N HIS A 103 0.34 16.89 -6.88
CA HIS A 103 0.59 15.68 -6.09
C HIS A 103 2.00 15.66 -5.49
N LEU A 104 3.05 15.88 -6.29
CA LEU A 104 4.43 15.87 -5.80
C LEU A 104 4.69 17.02 -4.81
N LYS A 105 4.11 18.20 -5.05
CA LYS A 105 4.21 19.32 -4.11
C LYS A 105 3.61 18.97 -2.77
N THR A 106 2.40 18.41 -2.75
CA THR A 106 1.75 17.96 -1.51
C THR A 106 2.62 16.91 -0.80
N LEU A 107 3.18 15.94 -1.52
CA LEU A 107 4.05 14.94 -0.93
C LEU A 107 5.32 15.55 -0.32
N ALA A 108 5.95 16.51 -1.00
CA ALA A 108 7.12 17.23 -0.46
C ALA A 108 6.77 17.97 0.85
N ASP A 109 5.62 18.66 0.90
CA ASP A 109 5.16 19.33 2.11
C ASP A 109 4.93 18.34 3.27
N LEU A 110 4.37 17.16 2.99
CA LEU A 110 4.14 16.10 3.99
C LEU A 110 5.43 15.45 4.50
N VAL A 111 6.37 15.19 3.60
CA VAL A 111 7.72 14.67 3.94
C VAL A 111 8.42 15.66 4.85
N PHE A 112 8.46 16.94 4.48
CA PHE A 112 9.05 17.99 5.30
C PHE A 112 8.39 18.09 6.68
N ALA A 113 7.07 17.99 6.75
CA ALA A 113 6.34 18.05 8.01
C ALA A 113 6.64 16.87 8.96
N THR A 114 7.15 15.77 8.45
CA THR A 114 7.42 14.54 9.22
C THR A 114 8.91 14.20 9.35
N GLU A 115 9.81 14.94 8.72
CA GLU A 115 11.26 14.63 8.66
C GLU A 115 11.93 14.48 10.03
N LEU A 116 11.44 15.20 11.04
CA LEU A 116 11.97 15.16 12.39
C LEU A 116 11.33 14.10 13.30
N LEU A 117 10.35 13.34 12.79
CA LEU A 117 9.70 12.28 13.54
C LEU A 117 10.53 10.98 13.45
N PRO A 118 11.18 10.54 14.56
CA PRO A 118 11.96 9.32 14.51
C PRO A 118 11.08 8.11 14.21
N LYS A 119 11.50 7.22 13.32
CA LYS A 119 10.76 6.01 12.95
C LYS A 119 9.40 6.25 12.26
N PHE A 120 9.20 7.44 11.70
CA PHE A 120 8.06 7.73 10.84
C PHE A 120 8.59 8.16 9.47
N ASN A 121 8.48 7.29 8.47
CA ASN A 121 9.08 7.48 7.16
C ASN A 121 8.02 7.58 6.08
N ILE A 122 8.18 8.52 5.16
CA ILE A 122 7.42 8.59 3.91
C ILE A 122 8.42 8.30 2.79
N GLU A 123 8.13 7.31 1.95
CA GLU A 123 8.95 6.89 0.81
C GLU A 123 8.10 6.90 -0.46
N LEU A 124 8.72 7.18 -1.59
CA LEU A 124 8.08 7.12 -2.89
C LEU A 124 8.42 5.81 -3.60
N ASN A 125 7.40 5.14 -4.10
CA ASN A 125 7.50 3.98 -4.96
C ASN A 125 7.05 4.36 -6.37
N THR A 126 7.98 4.80 -7.20
CA THR A 126 7.70 5.23 -8.57
C THR A 126 7.64 4.03 -9.50
N ARG A 127 6.53 3.90 -10.22
CA ARG A 127 6.35 2.85 -11.22
C ARG A 127 6.30 3.47 -12.61
N LYS A 128 7.33 3.20 -13.41
CA LYS A 128 7.56 3.81 -14.72
C LYS A 128 7.33 2.83 -15.86
N ARG A 129 6.68 3.30 -16.91
CA ARG A 129 6.73 2.68 -18.24
C ARG A 129 8.00 3.14 -18.96
N HIS A 130 8.31 2.53 -20.07
CA HIS A 130 9.49 2.85 -20.87
C HIS A 130 9.65 4.35 -21.20
N ASN A 131 8.56 5.10 -21.35
CA ASN A 131 8.56 6.51 -21.73
C ASN A 131 8.32 7.48 -20.56
N ASP A 132 8.38 7.01 -19.33
CA ASP A 132 8.05 7.81 -18.14
C ASP A 132 9.29 8.35 -17.39
N GLN A 133 10.47 8.43 -18.05
CA GLN A 133 11.72 8.92 -17.42
C GLN A 133 11.61 10.39 -16.94
N TRP A 134 10.72 11.16 -17.52
CA TRP A 134 10.44 12.55 -17.10
C TRP A 134 9.96 12.63 -15.63
N ILE A 135 9.38 11.55 -15.09
CA ILE A 135 8.91 11.49 -13.71
C ILE A 135 10.06 11.71 -12.72
N ASP A 136 11.26 11.19 -13.01
CA ASP A 136 12.42 11.37 -12.14
C ASP A 136 12.83 12.85 -12.05
N ALA A 137 12.78 13.58 -13.17
CA ALA A 137 13.08 15.00 -13.18
C ALA A 137 12.05 15.82 -12.37
N GLU A 138 10.76 15.43 -12.44
CA GLU A 138 9.72 16.05 -11.62
C GLU A 138 9.94 15.76 -10.12
N ILE A 139 10.26 14.53 -9.76
CA ILE A 139 10.55 14.13 -8.37
C ILE A 139 11.76 14.92 -7.84
N ASP A 140 12.81 15.06 -8.66
CA ASP A 140 14.01 15.82 -8.32
C ASP A 140 13.71 17.32 -8.12
N ALA A 141 12.88 17.89 -8.95
CA ALA A 141 12.46 19.29 -8.85
C ALA A 141 11.75 19.63 -7.52
N PHE A 142 11.13 18.64 -6.88
CA PHE A 142 10.53 18.76 -5.55
C PHE A 142 11.43 18.29 -4.40
N GLY A 143 12.69 17.93 -4.67
CA GLY A 143 13.64 17.48 -3.65
C GLY A 143 13.33 16.10 -3.04
N LEU A 144 12.61 15.24 -3.77
CA LEU A 144 12.14 13.94 -3.28
C LEU A 144 13.01 12.76 -3.76
N SER A 145 14.12 13.02 -4.44
CA SER A 145 14.95 11.98 -5.07
C SER A 145 15.54 10.98 -4.06
N GLU A 146 15.94 11.44 -2.88
CA GLU A 146 16.58 10.60 -1.85
C GLU A 146 15.63 9.54 -1.28
N ILE A 147 14.32 9.80 -1.28
CA ILE A 147 13.30 8.89 -0.76
C ILE A 147 12.57 8.14 -1.87
N ASN A 148 13.00 8.28 -3.12
CA ASN A 148 12.36 7.69 -4.27
C ASN A 148 12.98 6.35 -4.66
N HIS A 149 12.16 5.30 -4.64
CA HIS A 149 12.48 3.97 -5.16
C HIS A 149 11.78 3.76 -6.51
N SER A 150 12.56 3.66 -7.58
CA SER A 150 12.04 3.55 -8.93
C SER A 150 12.00 2.11 -9.43
N PHE A 151 10.85 1.70 -9.96
CA PHE A 151 10.60 0.35 -10.46
C PHE A 151 9.98 0.40 -11.86
N GLU A 152 10.25 -0.62 -12.67
CA GLU A 152 9.48 -0.83 -13.89
C GLU A 152 8.04 -1.27 -13.56
N LEU A 153 7.09 -0.75 -14.32
CA LEU A 153 5.68 -1.10 -14.18
C LEU A 153 5.47 -2.55 -14.63
N GLN A 154 4.91 -3.35 -13.75
CA GLN A 154 4.66 -4.78 -14.00
C GLN A 154 3.26 -5.00 -14.58
N SER A 155 3.12 -6.02 -15.43
CA SER A 155 1.86 -6.36 -16.12
C SER A 155 0.93 -7.22 -15.28
N TYR A 156 0.54 -6.75 -14.10
CA TYR A 156 -0.50 -7.41 -13.29
C TYR A 156 -1.55 -6.40 -12.80
N GLY A 157 -2.68 -6.89 -12.36
CA GLY A 157 -3.82 -6.05 -11.98
C GLY A 157 -4.50 -5.46 -13.22
N ARG A 158 -4.77 -4.16 -13.24
CA ARG A 158 -5.43 -3.47 -14.37
C ARG A 158 -4.56 -3.36 -15.63
N MET A 159 -3.28 -3.68 -15.55
CA MET A 159 -2.35 -3.66 -16.69
C MET A 159 -2.38 -4.94 -17.54
N THR A 160 -3.38 -5.80 -17.36
CA THR A 160 -3.58 -7.00 -18.18
C THR A 160 -3.82 -6.59 -19.64
N GLY A 161 -2.93 -7.03 -20.54
CA GLY A 161 -3.02 -6.75 -21.98
C GLY A 161 -1.97 -5.78 -22.54
N SER A 162 -1.07 -5.22 -21.74
CA SER A 162 0.11 -4.52 -22.24
C SER A 162 1.19 -5.55 -22.61
N ASN A 163 1.94 -5.29 -23.70
CA ASN A 163 3.01 -6.14 -24.23
C ASN A 163 4.26 -6.24 -23.32
N TYR A 164 4.06 -6.35 -22.00
CA TYR A 164 5.12 -6.61 -21.04
C TYR A 164 5.21 -8.12 -20.78
N ASP A 165 5.59 -8.88 -21.82
CA ASP A 165 5.89 -10.29 -21.67
C ASP A 165 7.12 -10.46 -20.78
N GLY A 166 6.94 -11.11 -19.64
CA GLY A 166 8.02 -11.76 -18.92
C GLY A 166 8.65 -11.05 -17.73
N VAL A 167 8.05 -10.01 -17.17
CA VAL A 167 8.57 -9.45 -15.91
C VAL A 167 8.20 -10.38 -14.75
N LYS A 168 9.17 -11.20 -14.33
CA LYS A 168 9.06 -11.95 -13.09
C LYS A 168 9.11 -10.97 -11.92
N ILE A 169 8.09 -11.02 -11.06
CA ILE A 169 8.14 -10.37 -9.76
C ILE A 169 9.24 -11.07 -8.97
N VAL A 170 10.41 -10.45 -8.86
CA VAL A 170 11.44 -10.92 -7.94
C VAL A 170 11.07 -10.40 -6.56
N GLN A 171 10.36 -11.21 -5.80
CA GLN A 171 10.12 -10.94 -4.40
C GLN A 171 11.31 -11.50 -3.62
N ASN A 172 12.18 -10.64 -3.12
CA ASN A 172 13.27 -10.98 -2.18
C ASN A 172 12.74 -11.06 -0.73
N ILE A 173 11.59 -11.67 -0.52
CA ILE A 173 10.94 -11.63 0.79
C ILE A 173 10.56 -13.05 1.18
N ASP A 174 11.50 -13.74 1.80
CA ASP A 174 11.33 -15.12 2.24
C ASP A 174 10.38 -15.29 3.45
N SER A 175 9.81 -14.19 3.98
CA SER A 175 9.06 -14.19 5.25
C SER A 175 7.72 -13.46 5.22
N TRP A 176 7.21 -13.05 4.05
CA TRP A 176 5.90 -12.39 3.98
C TRP A 176 4.79 -13.40 3.71
N GLU A 177 3.69 -13.24 4.42
CA GLU A 177 2.43 -13.92 4.13
C GLU A 177 1.42 -12.91 3.60
N ILE A 178 0.85 -13.19 2.44
CA ILE A 178 -0.12 -12.35 1.75
C ILE A 178 -1.50 -12.96 1.92
N TYR A 179 -2.42 -12.17 2.46
CA TYR A 179 -3.80 -12.58 2.70
C TYR A 179 -4.76 -11.85 1.76
N ALA A 180 -5.75 -12.57 1.24
CA ALA A 180 -6.89 -11.98 0.58
C ALA A 180 -7.91 -11.43 1.59
N VAL A 181 -8.92 -10.70 1.10
CA VAL A 181 -9.93 -10.02 1.94
C VAL A 181 -10.77 -10.97 2.79
N ASP A 182 -10.91 -12.23 2.40
CA ASP A 182 -11.59 -13.29 3.13
C ASP A 182 -10.69 -14.04 4.15
N GLY A 183 -9.41 -13.68 4.21
CA GLY A 183 -8.41 -14.27 5.10
C GLY A 183 -7.66 -15.47 4.52
N LYS A 184 -7.87 -15.83 3.25
CA LYS A 184 -7.09 -16.88 2.61
C LYS A 184 -5.65 -16.44 2.41
N CYS A 185 -4.71 -17.26 2.90
CA CYS A 185 -3.27 -17.04 2.76
C CYS A 185 -2.76 -17.55 1.40
N PHE A 186 -1.90 -16.78 0.77
CA PHE A 186 -1.22 -17.11 -0.50
C PHE A 186 0.30 -17.19 -0.35
N GLY A 187 0.83 -17.22 0.86
CA GLY A 187 2.25 -17.11 1.09
C GLY A 187 2.80 -15.84 0.44
N ILE A 188 3.83 -15.97 -0.39
CA ILE A 188 4.44 -14.84 -1.10
C ILE A 188 3.85 -14.61 -2.52
N ASP A 189 2.83 -15.36 -2.93
CA ASP A 189 2.29 -15.30 -4.30
C ASP A 189 1.25 -14.19 -4.48
N LEU A 190 1.74 -12.98 -4.75
CA LEU A 190 0.93 -11.80 -5.01
C LEU A 190 0.05 -11.95 -6.27
N VAL A 191 0.51 -12.70 -7.28
CA VAL A 191 -0.24 -12.90 -8.53
C VAL A 191 -1.44 -13.77 -8.25
N ALA A 192 -1.23 -14.93 -7.59
CA ALA A 192 -2.32 -15.83 -7.23
C ALA A 192 -3.36 -15.14 -6.32
N ARG A 193 -2.92 -14.33 -5.35
CA ARG A 193 -3.83 -13.51 -4.53
C ARG A 193 -4.65 -12.55 -5.39
N SER A 194 -4.00 -11.83 -6.31
CA SER A 194 -4.69 -10.84 -7.17
C SER A 194 -5.73 -11.49 -8.09
N GLU A 195 -5.41 -12.65 -8.67
CA GLU A 195 -6.34 -13.42 -9.50
C GLU A 195 -7.53 -13.96 -8.69
N TYR A 196 -7.27 -14.41 -7.48
CA TYR A 196 -8.31 -14.89 -6.56
C TYR A 196 -9.28 -13.78 -6.18
N GLU A 197 -8.78 -12.61 -5.75
CA GLU A 197 -9.62 -11.47 -5.39
C GLU A 197 -10.46 -10.96 -6.56
N LYS A 198 -9.92 -11.05 -7.79
CA LYS A 198 -10.69 -10.73 -8.99
C LYS A 198 -11.88 -11.67 -9.18
N LYS A 199 -11.70 -12.97 -8.97
CA LYS A 199 -12.79 -13.96 -9.03
C LYS A 199 -13.84 -13.72 -7.95
N LEU A 200 -13.43 -13.46 -6.71
CA LEU A 200 -14.36 -13.11 -5.63
C LEU A 200 -15.21 -11.89 -5.96
N ALA A 201 -14.60 -10.88 -6.57
CA ALA A 201 -15.32 -9.68 -6.97
C ALA A 201 -16.32 -9.96 -8.11
N GLU A 202 -15.98 -10.82 -9.06
CA GLU A 202 -16.87 -11.25 -10.15
C GLU A 202 -18.06 -12.08 -9.62
N GLU A 203 -17.81 -12.99 -8.66
CA GLU A 203 -18.84 -13.79 -8.01
C GLU A 203 -19.83 -12.93 -7.22
N ALA A 204 -19.33 -11.98 -6.43
CA ALA A 204 -20.17 -11.05 -5.67
C ALA A 204 -21.08 -10.18 -6.55
N ASN A 205 -20.66 -9.87 -7.77
CA ASN A 205 -21.50 -9.15 -8.74
C ASN A 205 -22.64 -9.99 -9.27
N ASN A 206 -22.38 -11.28 -9.54
CA ASN A 206 -23.37 -12.18 -10.13
C ASN A 206 -24.46 -12.61 -9.13
N GLU A 207 -24.24 -12.42 -7.81
CA GLU A 207 -25.26 -12.69 -6.78
C GLU A 207 -26.25 -11.54 -6.58
N HIS A 208 -25.99 -10.37 -7.18
CA HIS A 208 -26.85 -9.18 -7.06
C HIS A 208 -27.68 -8.87 -8.32
N ASP A 209 -27.50 -9.63 -9.40
CA ASP A 209 -28.33 -9.61 -10.60
C ASP A 209 -29.42 -10.71 -10.55
#